data_809fed313eaaa43b38b2f58739ca7345
#
_entry.id   809fed313eaaa43b38b2f58739ca7345
#
_cell.length_a   1.000
_cell.length_b   1.000
_cell.length_c   1.000
_cell.angle_alpha   90.00
_cell.angle_beta   90.00
_cell.angle_gamma   90.00
#
_symmetry.space_group_name_H-M   'P 1'
#
loop_
_entity.id
_entity.type
_entity.pdbx_description
1 polymer ?
#
loop_
_entity_poly.entity_id
_entity_poly.type
_entity_poly.pdbx_seq_one_letter_code
_entity_poly.pdbx_strand_id
1 'polypeptide(L)'
;MPCSYLEINPLVVIPNEEATSAAVHFLDLAAKIDQTAEFECGAKWAVARSATALGTPSGAVKDAKTTVDVGPPMEFPAPFGREMSKEEAYIAEMDAKTGASLKLTILNATGRVWTLVAGGGASVVYADAIASAGFASELANYGEYSGAPTETQTFHYARTVLDLMLRAPKHDEGKVLFIGGGIANFTNVASTFKGVIRALREVAPQLVEHNVQIWIRRAGPNYQEGLKNMKNVGQELGLNMHVYGPEMHVSGIVPLALVPGKTTDIKEFSG
;
A
#
# COMPACT_ATOMS: atom_id res chain seq x y z
N MET A 1 -7.82 15.55 -23.31
CA MET A 1 -8.09 15.08 -21.93
C MET A 1 -7.89 13.57 -21.90
N PRO A 2 -6.98 13.01 -21.13
CA PRO A 2 -6.84 11.56 -21.01
C PRO A 2 -8.04 11.01 -20.24
N CYS A 3 -9.03 10.57 -20.98
CA CYS A 3 -10.22 9.92 -20.42
C CYS A 3 -10.57 8.70 -21.29
N SER A 4 -11.06 7.65 -20.64
CA SER A 4 -11.53 6.43 -21.30
C SER A 4 -13.03 6.49 -21.65
N TYR A 5 -13.73 7.47 -21.10
CA TYR A 5 -15.13 7.74 -21.35
C TYR A 5 -15.42 9.23 -21.20
N LEU A 6 -16.21 9.78 -22.09
CA LEU A 6 -16.70 11.16 -22.03
C LEU A 6 -18.13 11.21 -22.58
N GLU A 7 -19.04 11.69 -21.78
CA GLU A 7 -20.43 11.94 -22.16
C GLU A 7 -20.80 13.37 -21.86
N ILE A 8 -21.45 14.03 -22.82
CA ILE A 8 -22.00 15.37 -22.68
C ILE A 8 -23.47 15.28 -23.07
N ASN A 9 -24.35 15.32 -22.08
CA ASN A 9 -25.79 15.16 -22.31
C ASN A 9 -26.62 15.85 -21.19
N PRO A 10 -27.35 16.94 -21.53
CA PRO A 10 -27.48 17.51 -22.87
C PRO A 10 -26.40 18.57 -23.20
N LEU A 11 -26.24 18.77 -24.50
CA LEU A 11 -25.50 19.88 -25.08
C LEU A 11 -26.51 20.81 -25.75
N VAL A 12 -26.46 22.10 -25.46
CA VAL A 12 -27.36 23.11 -26.03
C VAL A 12 -26.58 24.10 -26.88
N VAL A 13 -27.05 24.34 -28.07
CA VAL A 13 -26.50 25.33 -28.99
C VAL A 13 -27.49 26.49 -29.15
N ILE A 14 -27.09 27.69 -28.77
CA ILE A 14 -27.89 28.90 -28.89
C ILE A 14 -27.27 29.79 -29.96
N PRO A 15 -27.90 29.91 -31.14
CA PRO A 15 -27.43 30.86 -32.16
C PRO A 15 -27.58 32.28 -31.65
N ASN A 16 -26.69 33.20 -32.13
CA ASN A 16 -26.87 34.63 -31.95
C ASN A 16 -28.04 35.15 -32.84
N GLU A 17 -28.49 36.37 -32.59
CA GLU A 17 -29.63 36.95 -33.30
C GLU A 17 -29.44 36.98 -34.84
N GLU A 18 -28.21 37.07 -35.33
CA GLU A 18 -27.88 37.08 -36.74
C GLU A 18 -27.56 35.72 -37.34
N ALA A 19 -27.62 34.65 -36.52
CA ALA A 19 -27.23 33.28 -36.90
C ALA A 19 -25.82 33.11 -37.49
N THR A 20 -24.95 34.09 -37.26
CA THR A 20 -23.55 34.08 -37.75
C THR A 20 -22.60 33.37 -36.78
N SER A 21 -22.99 33.16 -35.52
CA SER A 21 -22.25 32.44 -34.51
C SER A 21 -23.25 31.76 -33.53
N ALA A 22 -22.74 30.84 -32.75
CA ALA A 22 -23.53 30.14 -31.72
C ALA A 22 -22.73 29.96 -30.43
N ALA A 23 -23.41 30.10 -29.29
CA ALA A 23 -22.87 29.71 -27.98
C ALA A 23 -23.21 28.24 -27.71
N VAL A 24 -22.21 27.46 -27.32
CA VAL A 24 -22.41 26.06 -26.92
C VAL A 24 -22.36 25.96 -25.41
N HIS A 25 -23.41 25.39 -24.84
CA HIS A 25 -23.54 25.19 -23.41
C HIS A 25 -23.50 23.70 -23.10
N PHE A 26 -22.58 23.30 -22.25
CA PHE A 26 -22.49 21.96 -21.68
C PHE A 26 -23.31 21.98 -20.39
N LEU A 27 -24.46 21.33 -20.36
CA LEU A 27 -25.34 21.35 -19.20
C LEU A 27 -25.01 20.21 -18.22
N ASP A 28 -24.47 19.12 -18.72
CA ASP A 28 -23.95 18.02 -17.92
C ASP A 28 -22.74 17.38 -18.60
N LEU A 29 -21.84 16.84 -17.79
CA LEU A 29 -20.63 16.17 -18.28
C LEU A 29 -20.27 15.02 -17.35
N ALA A 30 -20.22 13.80 -17.88
CA ALA A 30 -19.70 12.63 -17.20
C ALA A 30 -18.41 12.17 -17.88
N ALA A 31 -17.37 11.91 -17.09
CA ALA A 31 -16.09 11.45 -17.62
C ALA A 31 -15.44 10.42 -16.70
N LYS A 32 -14.77 9.41 -17.30
CA LYS A 32 -13.81 8.54 -16.64
C LYS A 32 -12.41 8.99 -17.02
N ILE A 33 -11.69 9.56 -16.05
CA ILE A 33 -10.37 10.14 -16.23
C ILE A 33 -9.32 9.06 -15.91
N ASP A 34 -8.26 9.01 -16.71
CA ASP A 34 -7.11 8.18 -16.43
C ASP A 34 -6.19 8.87 -15.40
N GLN A 35 -6.21 8.36 -14.17
CA GLN A 35 -5.42 8.92 -13.07
C GLN A 35 -3.91 8.86 -13.33
N THR A 36 -3.41 7.95 -14.17
CA THR A 36 -1.99 7.90 -14.49
C THR A 36 -1.50 9.15 -15.21
N ALA A 37 -2.41 9.93 -15.83
CA ALA A 37 -2.11 11.21 -16.46
C ALA A 37 -2.08 12.41 -15.47
N GLU A 38 -2.26 12.19 -14.19
CA GLU A 38 -2.26 13.25 -13.17
C GLU A 38 -0.96 14.07 -13.18
N PHE A 39 0.18 13.42 -13.41
CA PHE A 39 1.47 14.08 -13.51
C PHE A 39 1.51 15.16 -14.60
N GLU A 40 0.89 14.92 -15.76
CA GLU A 40 0.88 15.87 -16.88
C GLU A 40 -0.31 16.84 -16.81
N CYS A 41 -1.42 16.41 -16.25
CA CYS A 41 -2.71 17.08 -16.35
C CYS A 41 -3.21 17.67 -15.03
N GLY A 42 -2.60 17.38 -13.91
CA GLY A 42 -3.08 17.72 -12.57
C GLY A 42 -3.46 19.20 -12.42
N ALA A 43 -2.61 20.12 -12.93
CA ALA A 43 -2.91 21.54 -12.91
C ALA A 43 -4.14 21.93 -13.74
N LYS A 44 -4.44 21.20 -14.83
CA LYS A 44 -5.62 21.42 -15.67
C LYS A 44 -6.89 20.78 -15.10
N TRP A 45 -6.73 19.80 -14.25
CA TRP A 45 -7.84 19.13 -13.56
C TRP A 45 -8.16 19.75 -12.20
N ALA A 46 -7.29 20.64 -11.73
CA ALA A 46 -7.53 21.32 -10.47
C ALA A 46 -8.88 22.06 -10.51
N VAL A 47 -9.57 22.07 -9.40
CA VAL A 47 -10.86 22.74 -9.28
C VAL A 47 -10.64 24.22 -9.52
N ALA A 48 -11.19 24.75 -10.64
CA ALA A 48 -11.12 26.16 -10.95
C ALA A 48 -11.91 26.97 -9.89
N ARG A 49 -11.21 27.83 -9.18
CA ARG A 49 -11.89 28.78 -8.28
C ARG A 49 -12.35 29.98 -9.11
N SER A 50 -13.61 30.34 -9.00
CA SER A 50 -14.07 31.62 -9.56
C SER A 50 -13.39 32.78 -8.81
N ALA A 51 -13.08 33.86 -9.52
CA ALA A 51 -12.55 35.08 -8.91
C ALA A 51 -13.43 35.57 -7.74
N THR A 52 -14.72 35.31 -7.79
CA THR A 52 -15.71 35.64 -6.75
C THR A 52 -15.52 34.77 -5.49
N ALA A 53 -15.16 33.48 -5.65
CA ALA A 53 -14.93 32.59 -4.52
C ALA A 53 -13.61 32.92 -3.78
N LEU A 54 -12.68 33.59 -4.45
CA LEU A 54 -11.41 34.07 -3.87
C LEU A 54 -11.54 35.45 -3.21
N GLY A 55 -12.75 36.03 -3.18
CA GLY A 55 -12.98 37.38 -2.62
C GLY A 55 -12.39 38.51 -3.47
N THR A 56 -12.02 38.29 -4.71
CA THR A 56 -11.53 39.29 -5.64
C THR A 56 -12.72 40.02 -6.24
N PRO A 57 -12.75 41.41 -6.23
CA PRO A 57 -13.85 42.14 -6.82
C PRO A 57 -14.05 41.80 -8.28
N SER A 58 -15.27 41.61 -8.69
CA SER A 58 -15.75 41.18 -10.03
C SER A 58 -15.29 42.05 -11.22
N GLY A 59 -14.41 43.00 -11.03
CA GLY A 59 -13.93 43.92 -12.06
C GLY A 59 -12.47 43.73 -12.51
N ALA A 60 -11.73 42.80 -11.92
CA ALA A 60 -10.28 42.67 -12.14
C ALA A 60 -9.87 41.65 -13.21
N VAL A 61 -10.80 40.91 -13.81
CA VAL A 61 -10.49 39.96 -14.88
C VAL A 61 -10.70 40.64 -16.24
N LYS A 62 -9.73 41.44 -16.65
CA LYS A 62 -9.77 42.09 -17.98
C LYS A 62 -8.97 41.34 -19.07
N ASP A 63 -8.21 40.29 -18.73
CA ASP A 63 -7.44 39.54 -19.71
C ASP A 63 -7.64 38.03 -19.53
N ALA A 64 -8.12 37.38 -20.59
CA ALA A 64 -8.26 35.92 -20.70
C ALA A 64 -6.90 35.14 -20.69
N LYS A 65 -5.81 35.84 -20.40
CA LYS A 65 -4.46 35.31 -20.18
C LYS A 65 -4.03 35.28 -18.72
N THR A 66 -4.88 35.77 -17.81
CA THR A 66 -4.58 35.70 -16.39
C THR A 66 -4.66 34.24 -16.00
N THR A 67 -3.55 33.69 -15.56
CA THR A 67 -3.45 32.38 -14.94
C THR A 67 -4.65 32.18 -14.01
N VAL A 68 -5.54 31.29 -14.39
CA VAL A 68 -6.58 30.80 -13.50
C VAL A 68 -5.81 30.29 -12.29
N ASP A 69 -6.04 30.91 -11.13
CA ASP A 69 -5.41 30.49 -9.90
C ASP A 69 -5.80 29.03 -9.72
N VAL A 70 -4.80 28.17 -9.83
CA VAL A 70 -5.01 26.72 -9.84
C VAL A 70 -5.50 26.38 -8.44
N GLY A 71 -6.76 25.99 -8.33
CA GLY A 71 -7.34 25.53 -7.07
C GLY A 71 -6.62 24.30 -6.53
N PRO A 72 -7.08 23.72 -5.43
CA PRO A 72 -6.50 22.48 -4.93
C PRO A 72 -6.56 21.39 -6.03
N PRO A 73 -5.60 20.46 -6.04
CA PRO A 73 -5.63 19.31 -6.94
C PRO A 73 -7.00 18.61 -6.86
N MET A 74 -7.43 18.02 -7.97
CA MET A 74 -8.59 17.14 -7.95
C MET A 74 -8.28 15.92 -7.07
N GLU A 75 -9.10 15.65 -6.10
CA GLU A 75 -9.01 14.43 -5.29
C GLU A 75 -9.75 13.31 -6.02
N PHE A 76 -9.05 12.20 -6.25
CA PHE A 76 -9.68 10.98 -6.76
C PHE A 76 -10.27 10.19 -5.60
N PRO A 77 -11.47 9.61 -5.76
CA PRO A 77 -12.06 8.82 -4.70
C PRO A 77 -11.18 7.62 -4.36
N ALA A 78 -11.07 7.34 -3.06
CA ALA A 78 -10.36 6.14 -2.61
C ALA A 78 -11.01 4.87 -3.19
N PRO A 79 -10.21 3.83 -3.51
CA PRO A 79 -10.77 2.54 -3.90
C PRO A 79 -11.83 2.08 -2.89
N PHE A 80 -12.94 1.53 -3.38
CA PHE A 80 -14.07 1.03 -2.57
C PHE A 80 -14.83 2.08 -1.75
N GLY A 81 -14.61 3.36 -1.99
CA GLY A 81 -15.40 4.45 -1.38
C GLY A 81 -15.25 4.60 0.13
N ARG A 82 -14.19 4.06 0.75
CA ARG A 82 -13.88 4.28 2.16
C ARG A 82 -12.74 5.28 2.34
N GLU A 83 -12.78 6.00 3.41
CA GLU A 83 -11.66 6.86 3.82
C GLU A 83 -10.46 6.01 4.26
N MET A 84 -9.26 6.49 3.95
CA MET A 84 -8.03 5.87 4.45
C MET A 84 -7.90 6.10 5.96
N SER A 85 -7.40 5.10 6.67
CA SER A 85 -6.94 5.29 8.05
C SER A 85 -5.71 6.21 8.07
N LYS A 86 -5.34 6.68 9.27
CA LYS A 86 -4.14 7.51 9.44
C LYS A 86 -2.87 6.76 9.00
N GLU A 87 -2.81 5.48 9.27
CA GLU A 87 -1.68 4.62 8.92
C GLU A 87 -1.61 4.36 7.41
N GLU A 88 -2.75 4.12 6.76
CA GLU A 88 -2.82 3.99 5.31
C GLU A 88 -2.42 5.30 4.62
N ALA A 89 -2.92 6.43 5.10
CA ALA A 89 -2.55 7.75 4.59
C ALA A 89 -1.06 8.05 4.78
N TYR A 90 -0.48 7.67 5.93
CA TYR A 90 0.95 7.80 6.20
C TYR A 90 1.81 6.99 5.21
N ILE A 91 1.42 5.74 4.94
CA ILE A 91 2.12 4.90 3.96
C ILE A 91 1.95 5.47 2.54
N ALA A 92 0.75 5.94 2.17
CA ALA A 92 0.51 6.56 0.87
C ALA A 92 1.34 7.85 0.68
N GLU A 93 1.52 8.65 1.72
CA GLU A 93 2.38 9.83 1.69
C GLU A 93 3.86 9.45 1.48
N MET A 94 4.34 8.38 2.12
CA MET A 94 5.69 7.87 1.87
C MET A 94 5.85 7.34 0.46
N ASP A 95 4.85 6.62 -0.07
CA ASP A 95 4.83 6.09 -1.42
C ASP A 95 4.97 7.22 -2.46
N ALA A 96 4.21 8.29 -2.28
CA ALA A 96 4.23 9.45 -3.18
C ALA A 96 5.58 10.19 -3.23
N LYS A 97 6.41 10.05 -2.19
CA LYS A 97 7.72 10.71 -2.06
C LYS A 97 8.91 9.83 -2.46
N THR A 98 8.68 8.62 -2.91
CA THR A 98 9.73 7.64 -3.21
C THR A 98 9.56 7.00 -4.58
N GLY A 99 10.65 6.46 -5.14
CA GLY A 99 10.59 5.59 -6.31
C GLY A 99 10.28 4.11 -5.97
N ALA A 100 10.22 3.77 -4.68
CA ALA A 100 9.76 2.46 -4.25
C ALA A 100 8.22 2.40 -4.25
N SER A 101 7.65 1.21 -4.20
CA SER A 101 6.21 1.00 -4.05
C SER A 101 5.90 0.57 -2.62
N LEU A 102 5.12 1.38 -1.92
CA LEU A 102 4.70 1.15 -0.54
C LEU A 102 3.17 1.25 -0.49
N LYS A 103 2.50 0.13 -0.25
CA LYS A 103 1.03 0.06 -0.22
C LYS A 103 0.58 -0.61 1.07
N LEU A 104 -0.46 -0.08 1.67
CA LEU A 104 -1.07 -0.68 2.86
C LEU A 104 -2.58 -0.49 2.79
N THR A 105 -3.31 -1.56 3.02
CA THR A 105 -4.76 -1.57 3.18
C THR A 105 -5.09 -2.39 4.42
N ILE A 106 -5.83 -1.83 5.35
CA ILE A 106 -6.30 -2.52 6.54
C ILE A 106 -7.63 -3.19 6.20
N LEU A 107 -7.68 -4.52 6.27
CA LEU A 107 -8.86 -5.33 5.96
C LEU A 107 -9.67 -5.62 7.22
N ASN A 108 -9.00 -6.09 8.27
CA ASN A 108 -9.59 -6.36 9.57
C ASN A 108 -8.61 -5.96 10.68
N ALA A 109 -8.82 -4.81 11.31
CA ALA A 109 -7.92 -4.28 12.34
C ALA A 109 -7.76 -5.20 13.56
N THR A 110 -8.70 -6.11 13.80
CA THR A 110 -8.67 -7.09 14.89
C THR A 110 -8.25 -8.48 14.43
N GLY A 111 -7.91 -8.63 13.16
CA GLY A 111 -7.50 -9.91 12.59
C GLY A 111 -6.23 -10.47 13.23
N ARG A 112 -6.11 -11.79 13.19
CA ARG A 112 -5.00 -12.54 13.78
C ARG A 112 -3.79 -12.66 12.83
N VAL A 113 -4.04 -12.64 11.51
CA VAL A 113 -3.04 -12.90 10.47
C VAL A 113 -2.59 -11.61 9.81
N TRP A 114 -1.31 -11.27 9.99
CA TRP A 114 -0.69 -10.04 9.48
C TRP A 114 0.37 -10.35 8.43
N THR A 115 0.57 -9.42 7.50
CA THR A 115 1.49 -9.60 6.39
C THR A 115 2.45 -8.41 6.23
N LEU A 116 3.72 -8.74 6.00
CA LEU A 116 4.79 -7.86 5.54
C LEU A 116 5.39 -8.49 4.28
N VAL A 117 4.78 -8.24 3.13
CA VAL A 117 5.15 -8.90 1.88
C VAL A 117 5.85 -7.94 0.93
N ALA A 118 6.97 -8.38 0.40
CA ALA A 118 7.74 -7.64 -0.59
C ALA A 118 7.33 -8.06 -2.01
N GLY A 119 6.65 -7.13 -2.70
CA GLY A 119 6.17 -7.27 -4.06
C GLY A 119 4.68 -7.51 -4.17
N GLY A 120 4.00 -6.72 -5.02
CA GLY A 120 2.54 -6.76 -5.20
C GLY A 120 2.02 -8.12 -5.63
N GLY A 121 2.68 -8.78 -6.59
CA GLY A 121 2.31 -10.13 -7.02
C GLY A 121 2.43 -11.17 -5.90
N ALA A 122 3.49 -11.09 -5.09
CA ALA A 122 3.63 -11.96 -3.93
C ALA A 122 2.54 -11.69 -2.88
N SER A 123 2.19 -10.42 -2.65
CA SER A 123 1.13 -10.05 -1.70
C SER A 123 -0.22 -10.67 -2.06
N VAL A 124 -0.58 -10.68 -3.34
CA VAL A 124 -1.79 -11.37 -3.84
C VAL A 124 -1.71 -12.87 -3.52
N VAL A 125 -0.59 -13.52 -3.84
CA VAL A 125 -0.40 -14.97 -3.60
C VAL A 125 -0.50 -15.31 -2.10
N TYR A 126 0.06 -14.47 -1.22
CA TYR A 126 -0.08 -14.67 0.23
C TYR A 126 -1.52 -14.50 0.70
N ALA A 127 -2.22 -13.46 0.25
CA ALA A 127 -3.62 -13.24 0.60
C ALA A 127 -4.51 -14.41 0.14
N ASP A 128 -4.32 -14.87 -1.10
CA ASP A 128 -5.05 -16.02 -1.65
C ASP A 128 -4.73 -17.30 -0.90
N ALA A 129 -3.48 -17.53 -0.52
CA ALA A 129 -3.08 -18.72 0.25
C ALA A 129 -3.70 -18.70 1.65
N ILE A 130 -3.75 -17.54 2.32
CA ILE A 130 -4.40 -17.37 3.63
C ILE A 130 -5.90 -17.62 3.51
N ALA A 131 -6.55 -17.05 2.49
CA ALA A 131 -7.97 -17.27 2.23
C ALA A 131 -8.29 -18.74 1.93
N SER A 132 -7.47 -19.39 1.09
CA SER A 132 -7.60 -20.80 0.73
C SER A 132 -7.36 -21.75 1.92
N ALA A 133 -6.57 -21.33 2.90
CA ALA A 133 -6.39 -22.06 4.16
C ALA A 133 -7.58 -21.90 5.12
N GLY A 134 -8.58 -21.09 4.79
CA GLY A 134 -9.78 -20.86 5.61
C GLY A 134 -9.72 -19.64 6.52
N PHE A 135 -8.69 -18.80 6.41
CA PHE A 135 -8.43 -17.68 7.32
C PHE A 135 -8.67 -16.29 6.69
N ALA A 136 -9.53 -16.21 5.66
CA ALA A 136 -9.85 -14.95 4.98
C ALA A 136 -10.39 -13.88 5.95
N SER A 137 -11.24 -14.26 6.90
CA SER A 137 -11.82 -13.34 7.90
C SER A 137 -10.81 -12.86 8.94
N GLU A 138 -9.69 -13.57 9.11
CA GLU A 138 -8.63 -13.23 10.04
C GLU A 138 -7.49 -12.45 9.42
N LEU A 139 -7.48 -12.30 8.09
CA LEU A 139 -6.47 -11.51 7.38
C LEU A 139 -6.64 -10.02 7.72
N ALA A 140 -5.66 -9.47 8.42
CA ALA A 140 -5.74 -8.14 9.01
C ALA A 140 -5.37 -7.03 8.01
N ASN A 141 -4.39 -7.27 7.14
CA ASN A 141 -3.93 -6.28 6.19
C ASN A 141 -3.54 -6.90 4.85
N TYR A 142 -3.55 -6.06 3.84
CA TYR A 142 -2.99 -6.31 2.52
C TYR A 142 -2.06 -5.16 2.16
N GLY A 143 -0.94 -5.46 1.52
CA GLY A 143 -0.03 -4.42 1.09
C GLY A 143 1.31 -4.95 0.62
N GLU A 144 2.19 -4.04 0.24
CA GLU A 144 3.52 -4.39 -0.22
C GLU A 144 4.56 -3.33 0.13
N TYR A 145 5.81 -3.76 0.14
CA TYR A 145 6.97 -2.89 0.02
C TYR A 145 7.91 -3.46 -1.05
N SER A 146 8.14 -2.72 -2.12
CA SER A 146 8.93 -3.20 -3.27
C SER A 146 9.63 -2.05 -3.99
N GLY A 147 10.34 -2.35 -5.10
CA GLY A 147 11.05 -1.32 -5.85
C GLY A 147 12.31 -0.79 -5.15
N ALA A 148 13.02 -1.65 -4.42
CA ALA A 148 14.23 -1.31 -3.67
C ALA A 148 14.03 -0.18 -2.64
N PRO A 149 13.08 -0.31 -1.71
CA PRO A 149 12.94 0.66 -0.63
C PRO A 149 14.21 0.73 0.21
N THR A 150 14.51 1.92 0.73
CA THR A 150 15.61 2.10 1.66
C THR A 150 15.36 1.40 3.00
N GLU A 151 16.41 1.21 3.80
CA GLU A 151 16.28 0.71 5.18
C GLU A 151 15.27 1.53 5.99
N THR A 152 15.35 2.86 5.91
CA THR A 152 14.44 3.75 6.64
C THR A 152 12.99 3.60 6.20
N GLN A 153 12.73 3.52 4.89
CA GLN A 153 11.38 3.30 4.37
C GLN A 153 10.83 1.96 4.83
N THR A 154 11.64 0.91 4.73
CA THR A 154 11.24 -0.43 5.20
C THR A 154 11.00 -0.45 6.72
N PHE A 155 11.81 0.26 7.49
CA PHE A 155 11.61 0.43 8.93
C PHE A 155 10.25 1.07 9.25
N HIS A 156 9.95 2.21 8.64
CA HIS A 156 8.68 2.89 8.87
C HIS A 156 7.47 2.07 8.44
N TYR A 157 7.57 1.39 7.30
CA TYR A 157 6.52 0.49 6.84
C TYR A 157 6.29 -0.68 7.83
N ALA A 158 7.34 -1.38 8.18
CA ALA A 158 7.27 -2.49 9.14
C ALA A 158 6.78 -2.02 10.52
N ARG A 159 7.28 -0.89 11.00
CA ARG A 159 6.86 -0.31 12.29
C ARG A 159 5.38 0.03 12.31
N THR A 160 4.84 0.56 11.22
CA THR A 160 3.41 0.86 11.09
C THR A 160 2.56 -0.40 11.17
N VAL A 161 2.93 -1.46 10.45
CA VAL A 161 2.20 -2.74 10.48
C VAL A 161 2.28 -3.40 11.87
N LEU A 162 3.48 -3.41 12.49
CA LEU A 162 3.68 -3.96 13.82
C LEU A 162 2.88 -3.19 14.89
N ASP A 163 2.83 -1.87 14.79
CA ASP A 163 2.05 -1.04 15.70
C ASP A 163 0.54 -1.33 15.59
N LEU A 164 0.02 -1.43 14.37
CA LEU A 164 -1.36 -1.84 14.13
C LEU A 164 -1.66 -3.22 14.74
N MET A 165 -0.79 -4.19 14.50
CA MET A 165 -0.93 -5.55 15.02
C MET A 165 -0.95 -5.59 16.55
N LEU A 166 -0.09 -4.81 17.21
CA LEU A 166 0.09 -4.83 18.66
C LEU A 166 -0.94 -3.97 19.41
N ARG A 167 -1.53 -2.97 18.74
CA ARG A 167 -2.67 -2.22 19.28
C ARG A 167 -3.97 -3.05 19.30
N ALA A 168 -4.10 -3.99 18.38
CA ALA A 168 -5.23 -4.90 18.37
C ALA A 168 -5.20 -5.81 19.60
N PRO A 169 -6.37 -6.22 20.14
CA PRO A 169 -6.45 -7.13 21.29
C PRO A 169 -5.60 -8.40 21.09
N LYS A 170 -5.12 -8.96 22.18
CA LYS A 170 -4.48 -10.28 22.15
C LYS A 170 -5.48 -11.31 21.65
N HIS A 171 -4.98 -12.32 20.96
CA HIS A 171 -5.76 -13.46 20.48
C HIS A 171 -5.36 -14.70 21.29
N ASP A 172 -6.32 -15.55 21.67
CA ASP A 172 -6.06 -16.71 22.50
C ASP A 172 -5.07 -17.70 21.87
N GLU A 173 -5.14 -17.85 20.54
CA GLU A 173 -4.19 -18.67 19.76
C GLU A 173 -2.91 -17.94 19.36
N GLY A 174 -2.70 -16.71 19.84
CA GLY A 174 -1.63 -15.84 19.39
C GLY A 174 -1.92 -15.21 18.02
N LYS A 175 -0.96 -14.44 17.53
CA LYS A 175 -1.02 -13.80 16.19
C LYS A 175 0.04 -14.39 15.29
N VAL A 176 -0.19 -14.31 13.98
CA VAL A 176 0.75 -14.77 12.97
C VAL A 176 1.17 -13.59 12.09
N LEU A 177 2.48 -13.42 11.94
CA LEU A 177 3.09 -12.44 11.04
C LEU A 177 3.84 -13.15 9.93
N PHE A 178 3.40 -12.98 8.69
CA PHE A 178 4.14 -13.43 7.51
C PHE A 178 5.06 -12.32 7.00
N ILE A 179 6.35 -12.58 6.96
CA ILE A 179 7.34 -11.73 6.30
C ILE A 179 7.76 -12.44 5.01
N GLY A 180 7.08 -12.10 3.93
CA GLY A 180 7.13 -12.86 2.69
C GLY A 180 7.65 -12.08 1.49
N GLY A 181 7.67 -12.78 0.38
CA GLY A 181 7.99 -12.23 -0.91
C GLY A 181 8.41 -13.31 -1.90
N GLY A 182 8.38 -12.97 -3.18
CA GLY A 182 8.94 -13.80 -4.24
C GLY A 182 10.48 -13.79 -4.22
N ILE A 183 11.06 -14.05 -5.38
CA ILE A 183 12.49 -13.85 -5.63
C ILE A 183 12.65 -12.37 -6.02
N ALA A 184 13.38 -11.61 -5.21
CA ALA A 184 13.67 -10.21 -5.56
C ALA A 184 14.61 -10.19 -6.78
N ASN A 185 14.28 -9.33 -7.75
CA ASN A 185 15.10 -9.19 -8.95
C ASN A 185 16.37 -8.34 -8.67
N PHE A 186 16.18 -7.14 -8.15
CA PHE A 186 17.27 -6.18 -7.90
C PHE A 186 17.29 -5.61 -6.47
N THR A 187 16.26 -5.84 -5.67
CA THR A 187 16.19 -5.38 -4.27
C THR A 187 17.18 -6.19 -3.42
N ASN A 188 18.06 -5.50 -2.71
CA ASN A 188 18.94 -6.12 -1.73
C ASN A 188 18.13 -6.55 -0.49
N VAL A 189 17.96 -7.88 -0.33
CA VAL A 189 17.16 -8.45 0.76
C VAL A 189 17.77 -8.16 2.13
N ALA A 190 19.08 -8.25 2.27
CA ALA A 190 19.76 -7.96 3.53
C ALA A 190 19.53 -6.49 3.97
N SER A 191 19.54 -5.56 3.02
CA SER A 191 19.29 -4.14 3.31
C SER A 191 17.85 -3.88 3.76
N THR A 192 16.86 -4.45 3.08
CA THR A 192 15.45 -4.31 3.50
C THR A 192 15.21 -4.96 4.85
N PHE A 193 15.82 -6.12 5.12
CA PHE A 193 15.68 -6.77 6.42
C PHE A 193 16.32 -5.99 7.58
N LYS A 194 17.34 -5.16 7.34
CA LYS A 194 17.83 -4.24 8.38
C LYS A 194 16.72 -3.33 8.91
N GLY A 195 15.88 -2.78 8.03
CA GLY A 195 14.74 -1.97 8.43
C GLY A 195 13.70 -2.77 9.23
N VAL A 196 13.37 -3.98 8.79
CA VAL A 196 12.44 -4.88 9.51
C VAL A 196 13.00 -5.27 10.87
N ILE A 197 14.27 -5.67 10.95
CA ILE A 197 14.97 -6.02 12.20
C ILE A 197 14.91 -4.86 13.19
N ARG A 198 15.19 -3.65 12.74
CA ARG A 198 15.11 -2.46 13.58
C ARG A 198 13.70 -2.26 14.15
N ALA A 199 12.66 -2.45 13.36
CA ALA A 199 11.29 -2.37 13.81
C ALA A 199 10.93 -3.49 14.82
N LEU A 200 11.38 -4.73 14.57
CA LEU A 200 11.19 -5.85 15.49
C LEU A 200 11.84 -5.61 16.85
N ARG A 201 13.06 -5.05 16.87
CA ARG A 201 13.77 -4.72 18.11
C ARG A 201 13.01 -3.76 19.01
N GLU A 202 12.34 -2.77 18.42
CA GLU A 202 11.56 -1.77 19.18
C GLU A 202 10.35 -2.37 19.90
N VAL A 203 9.79 -3.45 19.38
CA VAL A 203 8.53 -4.02 19.88
C VAL A 203 8.65 -5.47 20.35
N ALA A 204 9.87 -5.99 20.46
CA ALA A 204 10.10 -7.40 20.80
C ALA A 204 9.37 -7.88 22.07
N PRO A 205 9.38 -7.14 23.20
CA PRO A 205 8.64 -7.56 24.38
C PRO A 205 7.14 -7.73 24.14
N GLN A 206 6.55 -6.84 23.35
CA GLN A 206 5.13 -6.88 23.02
C GLN A 206 4.81 -8.03 22.05
N LEU A 207 5.71 -8.37 21.13
CA LEU A 207 5.57 -9.54 20.25
C LEU A 207 5.51 -10.84 21.06
N VAL A 208 6.38 -10.96 22.05
CA VAL A 208 6.38 -12.11 22.98
C VAL A 208 5.09 -12.12 23.81
N GLU A 209 4.69 -10.99 24.37
CA GLU A 209 3.47 -10.85 25.17
C GLU A 209 2.19 -11.20 24.40
N HIS A 210 2.13 -10.88 23.10
CA HIS A 210 1.03 -11.20 22.21
C HIS A 210 1.12 -12.62 21.60
N ASN A 211 2.10 -13.41 21.99
CA ASN A 211 2.39 -14.74 21.43
C ASN A 211 2.42 -14.73 19.89
N VAL A 212 3.21 -13.81 19.32
CA VAL A 212 3.29 -13.65 17.86
C VAL A 212 4.24 -14.70 17.28
N GLN A 213 3.75 -15.50 16.35
CA GLN A 213 4.56 -16.37 15.51
C GLN A 213 4.98 -15.63 14.25
N ILE A 214 6.27 -15.60 13.94
CA ILE A 214 6.82 -14.91 12.77
C ILE A 214 7.30 -15.95 11.78
N TRP A 215 6.71 -15.94 10.59
CA TRP A 215 7.04 -16.87 9.51
C TRP A 215 7.66 -16.12 8.35
N ILE A 216 8.88 -16.44 8.02
CA ILE A 216 9.70 -15.73 7.03
C ILE A 216 10.01 -16.64 5.85
N ARG A 217 9.75 -16.15 4.64
CA ARG A 217 10.23 -16.76 3.40
C ARG A 217 10.70 -15.68 2.45
N ARG A 218 11.97 -15.73 2.08
CA ARG A 218 12.55 -14.73 1.16
C ARG A 218 13.65 -15.32 0.28
N ALA A 219 13.77 -14.75 -0.94
CA ALA A 219 14.83 -15.04 -1.89
C ALA A 219 15.19 -13.75 -2.67
N GLY A 220 16.35 -13.75 -3.31
CA GLY A 220 16.85 -12.63 -4.10
C GLY A 220 18.26 -12.21 -3.70
N PRO A 221 18.77 -11.07 -4.17
CA PRO A 221 20.13 -10.63 -3.88
C PRO A 221 20.39 -10.52 -2.37
N ASN A 222 21.48 -11.12 -1.91
CA ASN A 222 21.92 -11.13 -0.50
C ASN A 222 20.90 -11.73 0.49
N TYR A 223 19.99 -12.62 0.02
CA TYR A 223 18.97 -13.22 0.90
C TYR A 223 19.59 -14.05 2.03
N GLN A 224 20.70 -14.74 1.79
CA GLN A 224 21.38 -15.58 2.80
C GLN A 224 21.83 -14.75 4.00
N GLU A 225 22.50 -13.62 3.76
CA GLU A 225 22.87 -12.67 4.80
C GLU A 225 21.62 -12.13 5.53
N GLY A 226 20.60 -11.76 4.75
CA GLY A 226 19.36 -11.25 5.30
C GLY A 226 18.65 -12.25 6.22
N LEU A 227 18.49 -13.49 5.78
CA LEU A 227 17.87 -14.57 6.57
C LEU A 227 18.69 -14.93 7.81
N LYS A 228 20.01 -14.97 7.68
CA LYS A 228 20.91 -15.19 8.82
C LYS A 228 20.74 -14.11 9.88
N ASN A 229 20.70 -12.84 9.47
CA ASN A 229 20.51 -11.73 10.38
C ASN A 229 19.15 -11.80 11.07
N MET A 230 18.07 -12.13 10.33
CA MET A 230 16.73 -12.31 10.89
C MET A 230 16.70 -13.44 11.93
N LYS A 231 17.29 -14.58 11.62
CA LYS A 231 17.38 -15.73 12.54
C LYS A 231 18.13 -15.38 13.83
N ASN A 232 19.29 -14.71 13.70
CA ASN A 232 20.09 -14.29 14.85
C ASN A 232 19.30 -13.35 15.77
N VAL A 233 18.60 -12.38 15.19
CA VAL A 233 17.75 -11.44 15.93
C VAL A 233 16.57 -12.16 16.58
N GLY A 234 15.95 -13.12 15.91
CA GLY A 234 14.88 -13.94 16.50
C GLY A 234 15.36 -14.64 17.77
N GLN A 235 16.55 -15.25 17.73
CA GLN A 235 17.17 -15.91 18.87
C GLN A 235 17.55 -14.92 19.98
N GLU A 236 18.18 -13.79 19.61
CA GLU A 236 18.58 -12.73 20.56
C GLU A 236 17.40 -12.17 21.34
N LEU A 237 16.25 -11.96 20.65
CA LEU A 237 15.07 -11.32 21.23
C LEU A 237 14.04 -12.33 21.79
N GLY A 238 14.31 -13.63 21.70
CA GLY A 238 13.38 -14.67 22.15
C GLY A 238 12.07 -14.73 21.36
N LEU A 239 12.10 -14.37 20.07
CA LEU A 239 10.93 -14.38 19.20
C LEU A 239 10.66 -15.78 18.63
N ASN A 240 9.40 -16.18 18.57
CA ASN A 240 9.00 -17.40 17.88
C ASN A 240 9.06 -17.18 16.36
N MET A 241 10.17 -17.57 15.76
CA MET A 241 10.50 -17.23 14.37
C MET A 241 10.91 -18.45 13.57
N HIS A 242 10.26 -18.66 12.43
CA HIS A 242 10.51 -19.70 11.45
C HIS A 242 11.04 -19.09 10.15
N VAL A 243 12.21 -19.51 9.70
CA VAL A 243 12.93 -18.85 8.60
C VAL A 243 13.19 -19.83 7.46
N TYR A 244 12.74 -19.48 6.25
CA TYR A 244 12.90 -20.29 5.04
C TYR A 244 13.49 -19.47 3.89
N GLY A 245 14.26 -20.13 3.06
CA GLY A 245 14.86 -19.60 1.83
C GLY A 245 14.03 -19.95 0.57
N PRO A 246 14.69 -19.86 -0.60
CA PRO A 246 14.07 -20.15 -1.91
C PRO A 246 13.63 -21.60 -2.10
N GLU A 247 14.10 -22.53 -1.30
CA GLU A 247 13.73 -23.95 -1.34
C GLU A 247 12.24 -24.13 -0.97
N MET A 248 11.73 -23.27 -0.10
CA MET A 248 10.32 -23.21 0.26
C MET A 248 9.52 -22.51 -0.84
N HIS A 249 8.39 -23.09 -1.24
CA HIS A 249 7.44 -22.43 -2.13
C HIS A 249 7.04 -21.05 -1.58
N VAL A 250 6.75 -20.09 -2.47
CA VAL A 250 6.47 -18.69 -2.06
C VAL A 250 5.41 -18.56 -0.97
N SER A 251 4.35 -19.34 -1.06
CA SER A 251 3.26 -19.38 -0.07
C SER A 251 3.32 -20.60 0.86
N GLY A 252 4.37 -21.44 0.76
CA GLY A 252 4.46 -22.69 1.51
C GLY A 252 4.45 -22.56 3.04
N ILE A 253 4.91 -21.41 3.55
CA ILE A 253 4.85 -21.10 4.98
C ILE A 253 3.43 -20.83 5.49
N VAL A 254 2.47 -20.51 4.63
CA VAL A 254 1.10 -20.18 5.05
C VAL A 254 0.38 -21.39 5.65
N PRO A 255 0.27 -22.55 4.95
CA PRO A 255 -0.37 -23.71 5.55
C PRO A 255 0.41 -24.27 6.74
N LEU A 256 1.73 -24.11 6.82
CA LEU A 256 2.51 -24.52 7.97
C LEU A 256 2.16 -23.74 9.23
N ALA A 257 1.93 -22.44 9.07
CA ALA A 257 1.59 -21.56 10.19
C ALA A 257 0.12 -21.66 10.64
N LEU A 258 -0.79 -21.89 9.69
CA LEU A 258 -2.22 -21.71 9.93
C LEU A 258 -2.99 -23.04 10.04
N VAL A 259 -2.54 -24.10 9.36
CA VAL A 259 -3.30 -25.36 9.31
C VAL A 259 -2.71 -26.36 10.31
N PRO A 260 -3.47 -26.75 11.35
CA PRO A 260 -2.97 -27.69 12.35
C PRO A 260 -2.48 -29.01 11.73
N GLY A 261 -1.32 -29.47 12.20
CA GLY A 261 -0.73 -30.75 11.76
C GLY A 261 -0.04 -30.73 10.40
N LYS A 262 0.01 -29.57 9.72
CA LYS A 262 0.81 -29.43 8.49
C LYS A 262 2.31 -29.45 8.79
N THR A 263 3.02 -30.26 8.06
CA THR A 263 4.50 -30.42 8.15
C THR A 263 5.13 -30.29 6.78
N THR A 264 6.43 -30.15 6.74
CA THR A 264 7.24 -30.08 5.52
C THR A 264 8.55 -30.79 5.72
N ASP A 265 9.08 -31.40 4.65
CA ASP A 265 10.44 -31.98 4.62
C ASP A 265 11.51 -30.88 4.36
N ILE A 266 11.09 -29.68 4.00
CA ILE A 266 11.98 -28.54 3.77
C ILE A 266 12.47 -28.03 5.11
N LYS A 267 13.79 -28.06 5.28
CA LYS A 267 14.44 -27.59 6.51
C LYS A 267 14.42 -26.06 6.58
N GLU A 268 14.24 -25.56 7.79
CA GLU A 268 14.46 -24.14 8.04
C GLU A 268 15.90 -23.73 7.68
N PHE A 269 16.06 -22.46 7.31
CA PHE A 269 17.34 -21.89 6.97
C PHE A 269 18.31 -22.02 8.15
N SER A 270 19.45 -22.67 7.93
CA SER A 270 20.41 -22.98 9.00
C SER A 270 21.52 -21.92 9.16
N GLY A 271 21.70 -21.03 8.19
CA GLY A 271 22.74 -20.01 8.20
C GLY A 271 23.89 -20.30 7.25
#